data_009b884877568555c940a5790d1c8b93
#
_entry.id   009b884877568555c940a5790d1c8b93
#
_cell.length_a   1.000
_cell.length_b   1.000
_cell.length_c   1.000
_cell.angle_alpha   90.00
_cell.angle_beta   90.00
_cell.angle_gamma   90.00
#
_symmetry.space_group_name_H-M   'P 1'
#
loop_
_entity.id
_entity.type
_entity.pdbx_description
1 polymer ?
#
loop_
_entity_poly.entity_id
_entity_poly.type
_entity_poly.pdbx_seq_one_letter_code
_entity_poly.pdbx_strand_id
1 'polypeptide(L)'
;MHVDLDQFQVSAELLRRPELRGLPVVVGGDGDPTRARQVVTCASYEARALGVRAGLPMRAAARKAPDAVYLPLDMAHYEVVSEQVMSTLRGTGRPLEVWGWDEAFLGVVADDPEAFARSIQTLVLDATGLPCSIGIGDNKLRAKVGTGFGKPAGVYRLTADNWMAVMGDRPVRALWGVGARGAARFAELGIRTVAELAAADPADLARWWGPTTGPRYRALARGEGEATIRTEPWVARSRSHQTTYPDDLLTRAEIERELGVLAAAVVADVVAEDRVITKVAVIVRNTSFFTESHIRTLPAPTTTVDDVAVAAVALLDKFELRRPTRLLGVRVDLAPPPDSG
;
A
#
# COMPACT_ATOMS: atom_id res chain seq x y z
N MET A 1 15.74 -0.09 -11.45
CA MET A 1 15.33 -1.39 -10.89
C MET A 1 14.28 -1.18 -9.83
N HIS A 2 13.40 -2.16 -9.61
CA HIS A 2 12.48 -2.19 -8.49
C HIS A 2 12.84 -3.39 -7.60
N VAL A 3 13.17 -3.12 -6.35
CA VAL A 3 13.50 -4.14 -5.33
C VAL A 3 12.27 -4.31 -4.44
N ASP A 4 11.86 -5.55 -4.18
CA ASP A 4 10.66 -5.87 -3.39
C ASP A 4 10.96 -7.09 -2.51
N LEU A 5 10.81 -6.94 -1.21
CA LEU A 5 11.06 -8.00 -0.24
C LEU A 5 10.00 -9.08 -0.34
N ASP A 6 10.42 -10.32 -0.46
CA ASP A 6 9.50 -11.45 -0.60
C ASP A 6 8.75 -11.71 0.70
N GLN A 7 7.41 -11.70 0.62
CA GLN A 7 6.51 -11.94 1.78
C GLN A 7 6.98 -11.20 3.05
N PHE A 8 7.32 -9.93 2.95
CA PHE A 8 8.11 -9.15 3.90
C PHE A 8 7.79 -9.40 5.37
N GLN A 9 6.53 -9.20 5.81
CA GLN A 9 6.18 -9.35 7.23
C GLN A 9 6.42 -10.79 7.71
N VAL A 10 6.09 -11.80 6.89
CA VAL A 10 6.40 -13.18 7.20
C VAL A 10 7.91 -13.40 7.26
N SER A 11 8.67 -12.89 6.28
CA SER A 11 10.14 -13.03 6.27
C SER A 11 10.78 -12.38 7.48
N ALA A 12 10.30 -11.23 7.93
CA ALA A 12 10.73 -10.59 9.17
C ALA A 12 10.42 -11.44 10.42
N GLU A 13 9.25 -12.09 10.46
CA GLU A 13 8.93 -13.04 11.54
C GLU A 13 9.83 -14.27 11.52
N LEU A 14 10.20 -14.77 10.34
CA LEU A 14 11.09 -15.95 10.19
C LEU A 14 12.55 -15.67 10.60
N LEU A 15 12.97 -14.40 10.72
CA LEU A 15 14.28 -14.06 11.29
C LEU A 15 14.36 -14.42 12.78
N ARG A 16 13.29 -14.17 13.51
CA ARG A 16 13.20 -14.44 14.96
C ARG A 16 12.54 -15.78 15.30
N ARG A 17 11.92 -16.44 14.31
CA ARG A 17 11.24 -17.73 14.44
C ARG A 17 11.60 -18.65 13.27
N PRO A 18 12.88 -19.06 13.16
CA PRO A 18 13.38 -19.85 12.03
C PRO A 18 12.71 -21.23 11.90
N GLU A 19 12.16 -21.75 12.99
CA GLU A 19 11.41 -23.01 13.03
C GLU A 19 10.13 -22.99 12.21
N LEU A 20 9.62 -21.80 11.87
CA LEU A 20 8.41 -21.63 11.03
C LEU A 20 8.70 -21.66 9.53
N ARG A 21 9.97 -21.78 9.12
CA ARG A 21 10.32 -21.84 7.69
C ARG A 21 9.72 -23.06 7.02
N GLY A 22 9.12 -22.85 5.85
CA GLY A 22 8.45 -23.90 5.09
C GLY A 22 7.03 -24.22 5.57
N LEU A 23 6.56 -23.60 6.66
CA LEU A 23 5.20 -23.75 7.14
C LEU A 23 4.27 -22.65 6.54
N PRO A 24 2.97 -22.93 6.42
CA PRO A 24 1.99 -21.89 6.14
C PRO A 24 1.94 -20.90 7.32
N VAL A 25 2.40 -19.66 7.10
CA VAL A 25 2.39 -18.58 8.10
C VAL A 25 1.54 -17.44 7.59
N VAL A 26 0.70 -16.89 8.46
CA VAL A 26 -0.21 -15.79 8.18
C VAL A 26 -0.01 -14.70 9.23
N VAL A 27 0.29 -13.48 8.80
CA VAL A 27 0.38 -12.31 9.67
C VAL A 27 -0.89 -11.48 9.49
N GLY A 28 -1.48 -11.04 10.60
CA GLY A 28 -2.64 -10.15 10.56
C GLY A 28 -3.29 -9.92 11.91
N GLY A 29 -3.88 -8.75 12.09
CA GLY A 29 -4.54 -8.37 13.33
C GLY A 29 -3.69 -8.62 14.57
N ASP A 30 -4.28 -9.27 15.56
CA ASP A 30 -3.60 -9.72 16.79
C ASP A 30 -3.16 -11.20 16.76
N GLY A 31 -3.22 -11.84 15.60
CA GLY A 31 -2.84 -13.25 15.42
C GLY A 31 -3.95 -14.25 15.74
N ASP A 32 -5.10 -13.81 16.22
CA ASP A 32 -6.23 -14.69 16.52
C ASP A 32 -7.26 -14.70 15.36
N PRO A 33 -7.31 -15.79 14.55
CA PRO A 33 -8.23 -15.87 13.42
C PRO A 33 -9.71 -16.01 13.83
N THR A 34 -10.03 -16.23 15.11
CA THR A 34 -11.41 -16.31 15.61
C THR A 34 -12.01 -14.93 15.86
N ARG A 35 -11.19 -13.89 16.00
CA ARG A 35 -11.66 -12.53 16.22
C ARG A 35 -12.33 -11.93 14.99
N ALA A 36 -13.34 -11.12 15.24
CA ALA A 36 -14.10 -10.47 14.18
C ALA A 36 -13.29 -9.35 13.52
N ARG A 37 -13.54 -9.15 12.21
CA ARG A 37 -13.11 -7.96 11.44
C ARG A 37 -11.61 -7.75 11.29
N GLN A 38 -10.81 -8.77 11.60
CA GLN A 38 -9.39 -8.77 11.32
C GLN A 38 -9.11 -9.30 9.92
N VAL A 39 -8.03 -8.80 9.30
CA VAL A 39 -7.62 -9.16 7.95
C VAL A 39 -6.18 -9.64 7.92
N VAL A 40 -5.89 -10.52 6.98
CA VAL A 40 -4.53 -10.92 6.63
C VAL A 40 -3.78 -9.70 6.07
N THR A 41 -2.63 -9.38 6.62
CA THR A 41 -1.73 -8.34 6.08
C THR A 41 -0.64 -8.95 5.22
N CYS A 42 -0.11 -10.11 5.61
CA CYS A 42 0.86 -10.87 4.83
C CYS A 42 0.62 -12.38 4.98
N ALA A 43 0.99 -13.16 3.97
CA ALA A 43 0.93 -14.61 3.98
C ALA A 43 2.18 -15.19 3.33
N SER A 44 2.72 -16.28 3.90
CA SER A 44 3.83 -17.02 3.30
C SER A 44 3.44 -17.62 1.94
N TYR A 45 4.40 -17.99 1.12
CA TYR A 45 4.13 -18.64 -0.16
C TYR A 45 3.38 -19.96 0.03
N GLU A 46 3.67 -20.70 1.10
CA GLU A 46 2.95 -21.91 1.50
C GLU A 46 1.49 -21.62 1.82
N ALA A 47 1.22 -20.57 2.61
CA ALA A 47 -0.16 -20.12 2.88
C ALA A 47 -0.86 -19.61 1.61
N ARG A 48 -0.13 -18.92 0.72
CA ARG A 48 -0.66 -18.47 -0.59
C ARG A 48 -1.03 -19.64 -1.48
N ALA A 49 -0.30 -20.76 -1.44
CA ALA A 49 -0.65 -21.98 -2.17
C ALA A 49 -2.00 -22.56 -1.70
N LEU A 50 -2.35 -22.39 -0.42
CA LEU A 50 -3.65 -22.76 0.15
C LEU A 50 -4.77 -21.71 -0.13
N GLY A 51 -4.47 -20.66 -0.90
CA GLY A 51 -5.44 -19.64 -1.27
C GLY A 51 -5.58 -18.50 -0.26
N VAL A 52 -4.66 -18.36 0.72
CA VAL A 52 -4.63 -17.22 1.63
C VAL A 52 -3.89 -16.05 0.96
N ARG A 53 -4.45 -14.84 1.06
CA ARG A 53 -3.90 -13.61 0.45
C ARG A 53 -4.12 -12.43 1.39
N ALA A 54 -3.26 -11.42 1.31
CA ALA A 54 -3.48 -10.14 1.97
C ALA A 54 -4.86 -9.56 1.64
N GLY A 55 -5.52 -8.98 2.64
CA GLY A 55 -6.88 -8.46 2.55
C GLY A 55 -7.99 -9.49 2.79
N LEU A 56 -7.67 -10.80 2.86
CA LEU A 56 -8.66 -11.82 3.21
C LEU A 56 -9.02 -11.69 4.70
N PRO A 57 -10.32 -11.80 5.09
CA PRO A 57 -10.66 -11.90 6.51
C PRO A 57 -9.94 -13.08 7.18
N MET A 58 -9.40 -12.88 8.40
CA MET A 58 -8.63 -13.90 9.14
C MET A 58 -9.47 -15.19 9.33
N ARG A 59 -10.76 -15.07 9.64
CA ARG A 59 -11.68 -16.23 9.72
C ARG A 59 -11.80 -17.02 8.41
N ALA A 60 -11.71 -16.31 7.27
CA ALA A 60 -11.74 -16.99 5.96
C ALA A 60 -10.39 -17.64 5.65
N ALA A 61 -9.29 -17.04 6.10
CA ALA A 61 -7.96 -17.63 6.02
C ALA A 61 -7.88 -18.92 6.84
N ALA A 62 -8.40 -18.93 8.08
CA ALA A 62 -8.42 -20.11 8.94
C ALA A 62 -9.21 -21.29 8.34
N ARG A 63 -10.31 -21.00 7.62
CA ARG A 63 -11.04 -22.08 6.91
C ARG A 63 -10.26 -22.66 5.72
N LYS A 64 -9.38 -21.88 5.11
CA LYS A 64 -8.55 -22.31 3.96
C LYS A 64 -7.27 -23.01 4.40
N ALA A 65 -6.68 -22.57 5.49
CA ALA A 65 -5.42 -23.04 6.05
C ALA A 65 -5.57 -23.22 7.58
N PRO A 66 -6.31 -24.25 8.03
CA PRO A 66 -6.58 -24.45 9.46
C PRO A 66 -5.33 -24.74 10.26
N ASP A 67 -4.32 -25.35 9.64
CA ASP A 67 -3.06 -25.72 10.28
C ASP A 67 -1.96 -24.63 10.12
N ALA A 68 -2.31 -23.46 9.56
CA ALA A 68 -1.36 -22.37 9.42
C ALA A 68 -1.06 -21.73 10.79
N VAL A 69 0.17 -21.22 10.93
CA VAL A 69 0.57 -20.41 12.09
C VAL A 69 0.09 -18.99 11.88
N TYR A 70 -0.73 -18.50 12.80
CA TYR A 70 -1.27 -17.13 12.78
C TYR A 70 -0.48 -16.26 13.75
N LEU A 71 0.08 -15.15 13.25
CA LEU A 71 0.93 -14.24 14.02
C LEU A 71 0.32 -12.84 14.06
N PRO A 72 0.49 -12.11 15.18
CA PRO A 72 0.06 -10.73 15.29
C PRO A 72 0.90 -9.83 14.38
N LEU A 73 0.29 -8.70 14.01
CA LEU A 73 0.98 -7.62 13.31
C LEU A 73 1.91 -6.88 14.29
N ASP A 74 3.20 -6.85 13.99
CA ASP A 74 4.24 -6.17 14.79
C ASP A 74 4.88 -5.05 13.96
N MET A 75 4.20 -3.90 13.94
CA MET A 75 4.61 -2.75 13.14
C MET A 75 6.01 -2.26 13.50
N ALA A 76 6.31 -2.14 14.81
CA ALA A 76 7.58 -1.63 15.29
C ALA A 76 8.76 -2.52 14.84
N HIS A 77 8.57 -3.84 14.87
CA HIS A 77 9.57 -4.77 14.37
C HIS A 77 9.77 -4.61 12.85
N TYR A 78 8.68 -4.49 12.09
CA TYR A 78 8.78 -4.37 10.62
C TYR A 78 9.42 -3.06 10.19
N GLU A 79 9.21 -1.97 10.91
CA GLU A 79 9.88 -0.68 10.67
C GLU A 79 11.41 -0.80 10.85
N VAL A 80 11.86 -1.44 11.93
CA VAL A 80 13.29 -1.69 12.18
C VAL A 80 13.92 -2.54 11.07
N VAL A 81 13.25 -3.63 10.70
CA VAL A 81 13.76 -4.54 9.66
C VAL A 81 13.75 -3.86 8.28
N SER A 82 12.71 -3.09 7.97
CA SER A 82 12.63 -2.28 6.75
C SER A 82 13.79 -1.30 6.65
N GLU A 83 14.06 -0.54 7.72
CA GLU A 83 15.15 0.45 7.71
C GLU A 83 16.53 -0.20 7.54
N GLN A 84 16.77 -1.40 8.06
CA GLN A 84 17.99 -2.14 7.80
C GLN A 84 18.19 -2.43 6.30
N VAL A 85 17.10 -2.85 5.61
CA VAL A 85 17.15 -3.07 4.15
C VAL A 85 17.36 -1.77 3.41
N MET A 86 16.60 -0.72 3.73
CA MET A 86 16.72 0.57 3.05
C MET A 86 18.08 1.21 3.26
N SER A 87 18.68 1.08 4.46
CA SER A 87 20.04 1.50 4.76
C SER A 87 21.08 0.73 3.93
N THR A 88 20.90 -0.60 3.80
CA THR A 88 21.75 -1.44 2.94
C THR A 88 21.69 -0.98 1.48
N LEU A 89 20.50 -0.69 0.97
CA LEU A 89 20.34 -0.18 -0.40
C LEU A 89 20.95 1.21 -0.59
N ARG A 90 20.79 2.13 0.39
CA ARG A 90 21.49 3.46 0.37
C ARG A 90 23.00 3.31 0.33
N GLY A 91 23.55 2.31 1.04
CA GLY A 91 24.98 1.98 1.06
C GLY A 91 25.56 1.64 -0.32
N THR A 92 24.74 1.32 -1.32
CA THR A 92 25.19 1.11 -2.71
C THR A 92 25.64 2.40 -3.40
N GLY A 93 25.35 3.57 -2.85
CA GLY A 93 25.61 4.88 -3.45
C GLY A 93 24.79 5.18 -4.71
N ARG A 94 23.80 4.36 -5.03
CA ARG A 94 22.91 4.58 -6.18
C ARG A 94 21.68 5.41 -5.78
N PRO A 95 21.11 6.21 -6.71
CA PRO A 95 19.86 6.90 -6.45
C PRO A 95 18.79 5.93 -5.97
N LEU A 96 18.20 6.17 -4.79
CA LEU A 96 17.18 5.33 -4.16
C LEU A 96 15.91 6.14 -3.90
N GLU A 97 14.78 5.59 -4.32
CA GLU A 97 13.43 6.09 -4.00
C GLU A 97 12.66 5.02 -3.22
N VAL A 98 12.47 5.24 -1.93
CA VAL A 98 11.73 4.32 -1.06
C VAL A 98 10.24 4.51 -1.29
N TRP A 99 9.50 3.41 -1.55
CA TRP A 99 8.07 3.46 -1.83
C TRP A 99 7.20 2.87 -0.73
N GLY A 100 7.77 2.04 0.10
CA GLY A 100 7.08 1.40 1.21
C GLY A 100 8.08 0.74 2.14
N TRP A 101 7.59 -0.05 3.06
CA TRP A 101 8.46 -0.78 3.99
C TRP A 101 9.27 -1.87 3.31
N ASP A 102 8.72 -2.45 2.23
CA ASP A 102 9.22 -3.64 1.58
C ASP A 102 9.65 -3.40 0.14
N GLU A 103 9.56 -2.17 -0.35
CA GLU A 103 9.87 -1.90 -1.75
C GLU A 103 10.56 -0.54 -1.98
N ALA A 104 11.48 -0.52 -2.94
CA ALA A 104 12.18 0.67 -3.37
C ALA A 104 12.56 0.61 -4.85
N PHE A 105 12.73 1.79 -5.47
CA PHE A 105 13.35 1.91 -6.77
C PHE A 105 14.81 2.30 -6.63
N LEU A 106 15.68 1.63 -7.39
CA LEU A 106 17.11 1.88 -7.46
C LEU A 106 17.46 2.34 -8.88
N GLY A 107 18.04 3.53 -9.02
CA GLY A 107 18.54 4.06 -10.29
C GLY A 107 19.86 3.42 -10.66
N VAL A 108 19.91 2.69 -11.76
CA VAL A 108 21.11 1.93 -12.16
C VAL A 108 21.36 2.09 -13.65
N VAL A 109 22.61 2.34 -14.01
CA VAL A 109 23.16 2.17 -15.35
C VAL A 109 24.26 1.13 -15.22
N ALA A 110 24.12 -0.01 -15.89
CA ALA A 110 25.06 -1.12 -15.87
C ALA A 110 25.09 -1.85 -17.22
N ASP A 111 26.24 -2.36 -17.60
CA ASP A 111 26.40 -3.15 -18.83
C ASP A 111 25.65 -4.50 -18.73
N ASP A 112 25.72 -5.13 -17.56
CA ASP A 112 24.92 -6.33 -17.23
C ASP A 112 23.99 -6.02 -16.04
N PRO A 113 22.77 -5.53 -16.32
CA PRO A 113 21.80 -5.18 -15.28
C PRO A 113 21.29 -6.39 -14.52
N GLU A 114 21.25 -7.58 -15.12
CA GLU A 114 20.84 -8.81 -14.47
C GLU A 114 21.87 -9.29 -13.44
N ALA A 115 23.18 -9.24 -13.78
CA ALA A 115 24.24 -9.56 -12.83
C ALA A 115 24.27 -8.56 -11.68
N PHE A 116 24.07 -7.25 -11.97
CA PHE A 116 23.96 -6.24 -10.93
C PHE A 116 22.74 -6.47 -10.02
N ALA A 117 21.57 -6.82 -10.56
CA ALA A 117 20.41 -7.13 -9.76
C ALA A 117 20.67 -8.33 -8.83
N ARG A 118 21.32 -9.38 -9.31
CA ARG A 118 21.73 -10.53 -8.46
C ARG A 118 22.70 -10.13 -7.35
N SER A 119 23.64 -9.21 -7.62
CA SER A 119 24.52 -8.70 -6.58
C SER A 119 23.77 -7.92 -5.49
N ILE A 120 22.72 -7.17 -5.84
CA ILE A 120 21.84 -6.51 -4.89
C ILE A 120 21.06 -7.53 -4.07
N GLN A 121 20.53 -8.60 -4.68
CA GLN A 121 19.86 -9.68 -3.94
C GLN A 121 20.79 -10.32 -2.89
N THR A 122 22.02 -10.63 -3.29
CA THR A 122 23.03 -11.19 -2.38
C THR A 122 23.34 -10.20 -1.25
N LEU A 123 23.59 -8.92 -1.60
CA LEU A 123 23.89 -7.86 -0.62
C LEU A 123 22.78 -7.73 0.44
N VAL A 124 21.51 -7.69 0.01
CA VAL A 124 20.37 -7.58 0.91
C VAL A 124 20.24 -8.83 1.78
N LEU A 125 20.36 -10.01 1.19
CA LEU A 125 20.26 -11.28 1.90
C LEU A 125 21.37 -11.42 2.96
N ASP A 126 22.61 -11.12 2.60
CA ASP A 126 23.77 -11.24 3.51
C ASP A 126 23.69 -10.25 4.67
N ALA A 127 23.23 -9.02 4.39
CA ALA A 127 23.12 -7.98 5.40
C ALA A 127 21.92 -8.14 6.34
N THR A 128 20.80 -8.71 5.85
CA THR A 128 19.53 -8.67 6.57
C THR A 128 18.87 -10.04 6.77
N GLY A 129 19.33 -11.08 6.08
CA GLY A 129 18.69 -12.39 6.05
C GLY A 129 17.36 -12.45 5.28
N LEU A 130 16.99 -11.36 4.57
CA LEU A 130 15.73 -11.26 3.85
C LEU A 130 15.92 -11.51 2.34
N PRO A 131 15.13 -12.39 1.73
CA PRO A 131 15.11 -12.54 0.28
C PRO A 131 14.32 -11.39 -0.36
N CYS A 132 14.77 -10.96 -1.55
CA CYS A 132 14.06 -9.99 -2.36
C CYS A 132 13.98 -10.42 -3.82
N SER A 133 12.96 -9.93 -4.52
CA SER A 133 12.81 -10.07 -5.96
C SER A 133 13.07 -8.74 -6.64
N ILE A 134 13.70 -8.76 -7.82
CA ILE A 134 14.08 -7.54 -8.52
C ILE A 134 13.52 -7.53 -9.94
N GLY A 135 12.80 -6.45 -10.25
CA GLY A 135 12.41 -6.14 -11.62
C GLY A 135 13.34 -5.09 -12.23
N ILE A 136 13.78 -5.36 -13.44
CA ILE A 136 14.60 -4.45 -14.23
C ILE A 136 13.73 -3.84 -15.32
N GLY A 137 13.71 -2.53 -15.43
CA GLY A 137 12.95 -1.81 -16.46
C GLY A 137 13.58 -0.47 -16.80
N ASP A 138 13.28 0.03 -17.96
CA ASP A 138 13.66 1.36 -18.44
C ASP A 138 12.77 2.48 -17.89
N ASN A 139 11.75 2.11 -17.12
CA ASN A 139 10.95 3.01 -16.29
C ASN A 139 10.42 2.28 -15.03
N LYS A 140 9.86 3.04 -14.08
CA LYS A 140 9.36 2.49 -12.81
C LYS A 140 8.20 1.49 -12.99
N LEU A 141 7.30 1.75 -13.94
CA LEU A 141 6.17 0.86 -14.21
C LEU A 141 6.64 -0.53 -14.63
N ARG A 142 7.54 -0.58 -15.63
CA ARG A 142 8.06 -1.85 -16.15
C ARG A 142 8.90 -2.58 -15.11
N ALA A 143 9.74 -1.85 -14.36
CA ALA A 143 10.50 -2.43 -13.27
C ALA A 143 9.58 -3.08 -12.21
N LYS A 144 8.54 -2.36 -11.75
CA LYS A 144 7.59 -2.87 -10.75
C LYS A 144 6.79 -4.07 -11.25
N VAL A 145 6.29 -4.02 -12.47
CA VAL A 145 5.57 -5.15 -13.08
C VAL A 145 6.50 -6.35 -13.26
N GLY A 146 7.75 -6.09 -13.71
CA GLY A 146 8.78 -7.11 -13.87
C GLY A 146 9.10 -7.86 -12.56
N THR A 147 9.13 -7.16 -11.42
CA THR A 147 9.34 -7.80 -10.12
C THR A 147 8.32 -8.91 -9.86
N GLY A 148 7.05 -8.69 -10.24
CA GLY A 148 6.01 -9.71 -10.09
C GLY A 148 6.29 -11.01 -10.85
N PHE A 149 7.00 -10.96 -11.97
CA PHE A 149 7.43 -12.14 -12.72
C PHE A 149 8.68 -12.80 -12.13
N GLY A 150 9.50 -12.05 -11.40
CA GLY A 150 10.68 -12.56 -10.73
C GLY A 150 10.37 -13.27 -9.41
N LYS A 151 9.21 -13.06 -8.78
CA LYS A 151 8.89 -13.64 -7.46
C LYS A 151 8.70 -15.17 -7.52
N PRO A 152 9.22 -15.93 -6.53
CA PRO A 152 10.06 -15.50 -5.40
C PRO A 152 11.56 -15.44 -5.72
N ALA A 153 12.29 -14.57 -5.06
CA ALA A 153 13.77 -14.47 -5.03
C ALA A 153 14.44 -14.43 -6.43
N GLY A 154 13.70 -13.97 -7.45
CA GLY A 154 14.20 -13.96 -8.82
C GLY A 154 14.43 -12.55 -9.36
N VAL A 155 15.00 -12.50 -10.54
CA VAL A 155 15.22 -11.29 -11.33
C VAL A 155 14.46 -11.41 -12.64
N TYR A 156 13.78 -10.33 -13.04
CA TYR A 156 13.08 -10.30 -14.32
C TYR A 156 13.28 -8.95 -15.03
N ARG A 157 13.64 -9.00 -16.31
CA ARG A 157 13.82 -7.83 -17.15
C ARG A 157 12.61 -7.59 -18.03
N LEU A 158 11.99 -6.43 -17.89
CA LEU A 158 10.82 -5.99 -18.64
C LEU A 158 11.06 -4.57 -19.16
N THR A 159 11.30 -4.44 -20.46
CA THR A 159 11.65 -3.19 -21.14
C THR A 159 10.63 -2.83 -22.21
N ALA A 160 10.83 -1.71 -22.90
CA ALA A 160 10.00 -1.33 -24.04
C ALA A 160 9.94 -2.44 -25.10
N ASP A 161 11.08 -3.10 -25.35
CA ASP A 161 11.23 -4.08 -26.45
C ASP A 161 10.38 -5.34 -26.25
N ASN A 162 10.20 -5.77 -24.98
CA ASN A 162 9.46 -7.01 -24.68
C ASN A 162 8.11 -6.76 -23.98
N TRP A 163 7.75 -5.50 -23.68
CA TRP A 163 6.51 -5.17 -22.96
C TRP A 163 5.26 -5.78 -23.57
N MET A 164 5.03 -5.52 -24.87
CA MET A 164 3.81 -6.01 -25.52
C MET A 164 3.80 -7.52 -25.71
N ALA A 165 4.96 -8.14 -25.94
CA ALA A 165 5.07 -9.60 -26.02
C ALA A 165 4.73 -10.28 -24.68
N VAL A 166 5.09 -9.65 -23.56
CA VAL A 166 4.85 -10.20 -22.21
C VAL A 166 3.47 -9.83 -21.68
N MET A 167 3.01 -8.60 -21.92
CA MET A 167 1.80 -8.04 -21.29
C MET A 167 0.59 -8.02 -22.22
N GLY A 168 0.75 -8.00 -23.52
CA GLY A 168 -0.32 -7.70 -24.48
C GLY A 168 -1.57 -8.56 -24.32
N ASP A 169 -1.42 -9.87 -24.21
CA ASP A 169 -2.53 -10.82 -24.09
C ASP A 169 -3.05 -10.97 -22.64
N ARG A 170 -2.39 -10.34 -21.68
CA ARG A 170 -2.83 -10.40 -20.29
C ARG A 170 -4.08 -9.56 -20.07
N PRO A 171 -4.94 -9.96 -19.11
CA PRO A 171 -6.10 -9.15 -18.76
C PRO A 171 -5.66 -7.78 -18.25
N VAL A 172 -6.44 -6.72 -18.50
CA VAL A 172 -6.14 -5.34 -18.05
C VAL A 172 -5.88 -5.26 -16.54
N ARG A 173 -6.43 -6.19 -15.76
CA ARG A 173 -6.18 -6.30 -14.32
C ARG A 173 -4.72 -6.65 -13.96
N ALA A 174 -3.94 -7.15 -14.90
CA ALA A 174 -2.51 -7.40 -14.73
C ALA A 174 -1.68 -6.12 -14.69
N LEU A 175 -2.23 -5.01 -15.16
CA LEU A 175 -1.59 -3.70 -15.07
C LEU A 175 -1.60 -3.17 -13.64
N TRP A 176 -0.46 -2.71 -13.18
CA TRP A 176 -0.37 -2.00 -11.93
C TRP A 176 -1.25 -0.74 -11.94
N GLY A 177 -2.11 -0.60 -10.92
CA GLY A 177 -3.08 0.49 -10.84
C GLY A 177 -4.46 0.20 -11.45
N VAL A 178 -4.67 -0.99 -12.06
CA VAL A 178 -5.98 -1.43 -12.52
C VAL A 178 -6.57 -2.45 -11.54
N GLY A 179 -7.47 -1.98 -10.67
CA GLY A 179 -8.20 -2.84 -9.73
C GLY A 179 -9.39 -3.56 -10.38
N ALA A 180 -10.07 -4.42 -9.59
CA ALA A 180 -11.22 -5.20 -10.07
C ALA A 180 -12.35 -4.33 -10.65
N ARG A 181 -12.67 -3.18 -10.01
CA ARG A 181 -13.70 -2.24 -10.50
C ARG A 181 -13.29 -1.60 -11.83
N GLY A 182 -12.01 -1.23 -11.98
CA GLY A 182 -11.48 -0.69 -13.23
C GLY A 182 -11.57 -1.72 -14.35
N ALA A 183 -11.14 -2.95 -14.09
CA ALA A 183 -11.20 -4.05 -15.05
C ALA A 183 -12.63 -4.38 -15.49
N ALA A 184 -13.60 -4.41 -14.54
CA ALA A 184 -15.00 -4.62 -14.87
C ALA A 184 -15.54 -3.52 -15.80
N ARG A 185 -15.22 -2.26 -15.52
CA ARG A 185 -15.63 -1.13 -16.35
C ARG A 185 -15.00 -1.15 -17.74
N PHE A 186 -13.74 -1.57 -17.87
CA PHE A 186 -13.12 -1.81 -19.19
C PHE A 186 -13.82 -2.91 -19.95
N ALA A 187 -14.21 -4.00 -19.27
CA ALA A 187 -14.93 -5.11 -19.91
C ALA A 187 -16.29 -4.67 -20.49
N GLU A 188 -17.01 -3.73 -19.85
CA GLU A 188 -18.25 -3.12 -20.39
C GLU A 188 -18.00 -2.35 -21.69
N LEU A 189 -16.78 -1.87 -21.90
CA LEU A 189 -16.34 -1.20 -23.15
C LEU A 189 -15.75 -2.17 -24.19
N GLY A 190 -15.80 -3.47 -23.92
CA GLY A 190 -15.18 -4.49 -24.78
C GLY A 190 -13.66 -4.60 -24.63
N ILE A 191 -13.04 -3.88 -23.69
CA ILE A 191 -11.59 -3.88 -23.45
C ILE A 191 -11.27 -4.87 -22.33
N ARG A 192 -10.62 -5.98 -22.67
CA ARG A 192 -10.28 -7.07 -21.73
C ARG A 192 -8.79 -7.27 -21.55
N THR A 193 -8.01 -7.02 -22.60
CA THR A 193 -6.56 -7.24 -22.61
C THR A 193 -5.78 -5.92 -22.58
N VAL A 194 -4.51 -6.02 -22.23
CA VAL A 194 -3.57 -4.88 -22.23
C VAL A 194 -3.42 -4.34 -23.67
N ALA A 195 -3.34 -5.22 -24.68
CA ALA A 195 -3.24 -4.82 -26.08
C ALA A 195 -4.47 -4.03 -26.54
N GLU A 196 -5.68 -4.46 -26.21
CA GLU A 196 -6.92 -3.75 -26.51
C GLU A 196 -6.94 -2.36 -25.87
N LEU A 197 -6.51 -2.25 -24.59
CA LEU A 197 -6.43 -0.98 -23.92
C LEU A 197 -5.35 -0.04 -24.52
N ALA A 198 -4.21 -0.59 -24.92
CA ALA A 198 -3.14 0.16 -25.59
C ALA A 198 -3.57 0.70 -26.96
N ALA A 199 -4.46 0.00 -27.65
CA ALA A 199 -4.99 0.37 -28.97
C ALA A 199 -6.24 1.28 -28.87
N ALA A 200 -6.90 1.37 -27.71
CA ALA A 200 -8.14 2.12 -27.53
C ALA A 200 -7.98 3.61 -27.86
N ASP A 201 -9.05 4.22 -28.40
CA ASP A 201 -9.06 5.65 -28.71
C ASP A 201 -8.95 6.49 -27.43
N PRO A 202 -7.97 7.42 -27.33
CA PRO A 202 -7.83 8.29 -26.15
C PRO A 202 -9.07 9.15 -25.87
N ALA A 203 -9.81 9.57 -26.91
CA ALA A 203 -11.02 10.39 -26.73
C ALA A 203 -12.16 9.56 -26.12
N ASP A 204 -12.29 8.29 -26.49
CA ASP A 204 -13.26 7.38 -25.88
C ASP A 204 -12.90 7.10 -24.42
N LEU A 205 -11.64 6.81 -24.15
CA LEU A 205 -11.18 6.63 -22.76
C LEU A 205 -11.38 7.90 -21.91
N ALA A 206 -11.12 9.08 -22.48
CA ALA A 206 -11.34 10.35 -21.78
C ALA A 206 -12.82 10.59 -21.47
N ARG A 207 -13.72 10.20 -22.37
CA ARG A 207 -15.18 10.28 -22.18
C ARG A 207 -15.65 9.42 -21.01
N TRP A 208 -15.07 8.22 -20.85
CA TRP A 208 -15.46 7.25 -19.83
C TRP A 208 -14.79 7.48 -18.47
N TRP A 209 -13.51 7.89 -18.46
CA TRP A 209 -12.68 8.00 -17.27
C TRP A 209 -12.28 9.42 -16.90
N GLY A 210 -12.69 10.38 -17.73
CA GLY A 210 -12.26 11.79 -17.63
C GLY A 210 -10.96 12.08 -18.40
N PRO A 211 -10.72 13.36 -18.68
CA PRO A 211 -9.67 13.80 -19.61
C PRO A 211 -8.24 13.46 -19.14
N THR A 212 -8.03 13.30 -17.84
CA THR A 212 -6.71 12.96 -17.27
C THR A 212 -6.55 11.45 -17.11
N THR A 213 -7.57 10.77 -16.57
CA THR A 213 -7.47 9.36 -16.17
C THR A 213 -7.54 8.42 -17.36
N GLY A 214 -8.37 8.70 -18.36
CA GLY A 214 -8.51 7.90 -19.57
C GLY A 214 -7.19 7.74 -20.33
N PRO A 215 -6.55 8.84 -20.77
CA PRO A 215 -5.25 8.77 -21.42
C PRO A 215 -4.16 8.10 -20.59
N ARG A 216 -4.18 8.30 -19.24
CA ARG A 216 -3.25 7.64 -18.33
C ARG A 216 -3.37 6.11 -18.37
N TYR A 217 -4.58 5.55 -18.44
CA TYR A 217 -4.75 4.10 -18.54
C TYR A 217 -4.18 3.56 -19.86
N ARG A 218 -4.35 4.29 -20.96
CA ARG A 218 -3.73 3.92 -22.24
C ARG A 218 -2.21 3.94 -22.16
N ALA A 219 -1.64 4.97 -21.59
CA ALA A 219 -0.19 5.07 -21.34
C ALA A 219 0.32 3.88 -20.50
N LEU A 220 -0.37 3.52 -19.40
CA LEU A 220 -0.05 2.33 -18.61
C LEU A 220 -0.07 1.04 -19.44
N ALA A 221 -1.08 0.88 -20.31
CA ALA A 221 -1.19 -0.30 -21.17
C ALA A 221 -0.03 -0.40 -22.17
N ARG A 222 0.53 0.73 -22.59
CA ARG A 222 1.73 0.81 -23.45
C ARG A 222 3.04 0.68 -22.68
N GLY A 223 2.95 0.50 -21.35
CA GLY A 223 4.11 0.42 -20.49
C GLY A 223 4.80 1.76 -20.25
N GLU A 224 4.15 2.87 -20.58
CA GLU A 224 4.69 4.22 -20.40
C GLU A 224 4.61 4.62 -18.93
N GLY A 225 5.69 5.15 -18.40
CA GLY A 225 5.78 5.56 -17.01
C GLY A 225 7.00 6.43 -16.73
N GLU A 226 7.07 6.96 -15.52
CA GLU A 226 8.19 7.79 -15.06
C GLU A 226 9.46 6.94 -14.92
N ALA A 227 10.58 7.46 -15.42
CA ALA A 227 11.90 6.82 -15.30
C ALA A 227 12.75 7.46 -14.18
N THR A 228 12.46 8.69 -13.81
CA THR A 228 13.24 9.45 -12.81
C THR A 228 13.08 8.85 -11.42
N ILE A 229 14.21 8.58 -10.77
CA ILE A 229 14.27 8.16 -9.37
C ILE A 229 14.35 9.42 -8.52
N ARG A 230 13.39 9.63 -7.65
CA ARG A 230 13.34 10.77 -6.73
C ARG A 230 14.10 10.41 -5.47
N THR A 231 15.15 11.14 -5.21
CA THR A 231 16.02 10.94 -4.03
C THR A 231 15.61 11.81 -2.85
N GLU A 232 14.82 12.85 -3.11
CA GLU A 232 14.29 13.72 -2.06
C GLU A 232 13.33 12.94 -1.17
N PRO A 233 13.43 13.09 0.16
CA PRO A 233 12.50 12.47 1.08
C PRO A 233 11.04 12.85 0.77
N TRP A 234 10.17 11.86 0.74
CA TRP A 234 8.74 12.15 0.59
C TRP A 234 8.21 12.86 1.84
N VAL A 235 7.57 14.00 1.62
CA VAL A 235 6.97 14.79 2.69
C VAL A 235 5.49 14.49 2.77
N ALA A 236 5.04 13.98 3.92
CA ALA A 236 3.64 13.70 4.18
C ALA A 236 2.81 14.99 4.12
N ARG A 237 1.70 14.94 3.38
CA ARG A 237 0.71 16.04 3.30
C ARG A 237 -0.44 15.85 4.28
N SER A 238 -0.58 14.67 4.84
CA SER A 238 -1.64 14.32 5.79
C SER A 238 -1.21 13.16 6.68
N ARG A 239 -1.82 13.08 7.87
CA ARG A 239 -1.78 11.92 8.77
C ARG A 239 -3.20 11.45 9.04
N SER A 240 -3.37 10.15 9.34
CA SER A 240 -4.69 9.62 9.67
C SER A 240 -4.60 8.39 10.54
N HIS A 241 -5.54 8.30 11.49
CA HIS A 241 -5.83 7.07 12.21
C HIS A 241 -7.25 6.60 11.87
N GLN A 242 -7.40 5.30 11.63
CA GLN A 242 -8.69 4.68 11.33
C GLN A 242 -8.81 3.37 12.09
N THR A 243 -9.98 3.14 12.69
CA THR A 243 -10.26 1.91 13.43
C THR A 243 -11.51 1.23 12.88
N THR A 244 -11.40 -0.06 12.55
CA THR A 244 -12.56 -0.93 12.35
C THR A 244 -12.87 -1.58 13.70
N TYR A 245 -14.01 -1.24 14.28
CA TYR A 245 -14.39 -1.71 15.61
C TYR A 245 -14.85 -3.17 15.58
N PRO A 246 -14.56 -3.97 16.63
CA PRO A 246 -15.06 -5.35 16.73
C PRO A 246 -16.58 -5.39 16.68
N ASP A 247 -17.24 -4.49 17.44
CA ASP A 247 -18.67 -4.24 17.46
C ASP A 247 -18.99 -2.88 16.85
N ASP A 248 -20.16 -2.73 16.25
CA ASP A 248 -20.55 -1.48 15.62
C ASP A 248 -20.86 -0.40 16.67
N LEU A 249 -20.47 0.84 16.40
CA LEU A 249 -20.89 1.98 17.20
C LEU A 249 -22.33 2.35 16.82
N LEU A 250 -23.21 2.38 17.82
CA LEU A 250 -24.64 2.54 17.64
C LEU A 250 -25.15 3.95 17.94
N THR A 251 -24.43 4.68 18.80
CA THR A 251 -24.85 5.98 19.28
C THR A 251 -23.87 7.08 18.89
N ARG A 252 -24.39 8.29 18.77
CA ARG A 252 -23.56 9.47 18.52
C ARG A 252 -22.51 9.68 19.62
N ALA A 253 -22.87 9.43 20.86
CA ALA A 253 -21.95 9.58 21.99
C ALA A 253 -20.77 8.61 21.93
N GLU A 254 -20.99 7.37 21.47
CA GLU A 254 -19.90 6.41 21.21
C GLU A 254 -18.97 6.91 20.10
N ILE A 255 -19.55 7.42 19.00
CA ILE A 255 -18.78 7.95 17.86
C ILE A 255 -17.95 9.17 18.32
N GLU A 256 -18.52 10.11 19.07
CA GLU A 256 -17.82 11.30 19.58
C GLU A 256 -16.64 10.91 20.49
N ARG A 257 -16.83 9.95 21.39
CA ARG A 257 -15.75 9.44 22.25
C ARG A 257 -14.61 8.85 21.42
N GLU A 258 -14.92 8.01 20.44
CA GLU A 258 -13.92 7.37 19.60
C GLU A 258 -13.21 8.38 18.67
N LEU A 259 -13.91 9.43 18.21
CA LEU A 259 -13.26 10.55 17.50
C LEU A 259 -12.23 11.26 18.37
N GLY A 260 -12.52 11.44 19.67
CA GLY A 260 -11.55 11.99 20.62
C GLY A 260 -10.28 11.14 20.72
N VAL A 261 -10.42 9.82 20.80
CA VAL A 261 -9.28 8.88 20.83
C VAL A 261 -8.46 8.97 19.53
N LEU A 262 -9.13 8.96 18.36
CA LEU A 262 -8.46 9.05 17.06
C LEU A 262 -7.81 10.44 16.85
N ALA A 263 -8.43 11.51 17.33
CA ALA A 263 -7.86 12.86 17.30
C ALA A 263 -6.57 12.93 18.13
N ALA A 264 -6.57 12.36 19.33
CA ALA A 264 -5.37 12.32 20.17
C ALA A 264 -4.23 11.55 19.49
N ALA A 265 -4.53 10.40 18.87
CA ALA A 265 -3.53 9.59 18.20
C ALA A 265 -2.92 10.33 16.98
N VAL A 266 -3.76 10.93 16.12
CA VAL A 266 -3.26 11.63 14.93
C VAL A 266 -2.50 12.91 15.29
N VAL A 267 -2.90 13.62 16.35
CA VAL A 267 -2.17 14.81 16.83
C VAL A 267 -0.82 14.42 17.38
N ALA A 268 -0.71 13.31 18.12
CA ALA A 268 0.57 12.82 18.63
C ALA A 268 1.58 12.57 17.48
N ASP A 269 1.17 11.95 16.39
CA ASP A 269 2.03 11.77 15.21
C ASP A 269 2.50 13.09 14.61
N VAL A 270 1.57 14.06 14.48
CA VAL A 270 1.88 15.38 13.90
C VAL A 270 2.85 16.17 14.74
N VAL A 271 2.68 16.12 16.07
CA VAL A 271 3.59 16.79 17.04
C VAL A 271 4.97 16.13 17.02
N ALA A 272 5.04 14.80 16.95
CA ALA A 272 6.31 14.08 16.85
C ALA A 272 7.11 14.43 15.57
N GLU A 273 6.42 14.88 14.51
CA GLU A 273 7.03 15.32 13.25
C GLU A 273 7.31 16.83 13.19
N ASP A 274 7.08 17.57 14.27
CA ASP A 274 7.18 19.05 14.30
C ASP A 274 6.37 19.74 13.20
N ARG A 275 5.12 19.25 12.96
CA ARG A 275 4.22 19.73 11.94
C ARG A 275 2.97 20.37 12.56
N VAL A 276 2.20 21.09 11.74
CA VAL A 276 0.94 21.71 12.17
C VAL A 276 -0.22 21.32 11.25
N ILE A 277 -1.41 21.24 11.84
CA ILE A 277 -2.66 20.81 11.22
C ILE A 277 -3.40 22.02 10.68
N THR A 278 -3.86 21.92 9.43
CA THR A 278 -4.65 22.99 8.76
C THR A 278 -6.08 22.57 8.46
N LYS A 279 -6.34 21.26 8.31
CA LYS A 279 -7.68 20.74 8.02
C LYS A 279 -7.90 19.44 8.79
N VAL A 280 -9.16 19.19 9.12
CA VAL A 280 -9.62 17.95 9.75
C VAL A 280 -10.66 17.30 8.86
N ALA A 281 -10.54 15.99 8.63
CA ALA A 281 -11.52 15.17 7.96
C ALA A 281 -11.95 14.01 8.84
N VAL A 282 -13.23 13.70 8.81
CA VAL A 282 -13.81 12.50 9.43
C VAL A 282 -14.21 11.53 8.33
N ILE A 283 -13.93 10.25 8.54
CA ILE A 283 -14.25 9.14 7.68
C ILE A 283 -15.18 8.21 8.45
N VAL A 284 -16.35 7.92 7.89
CA VAL A 284 -17.31 6.99 8.47
C VAL A 284 -17.61 5.91 7.46
N ARG A 285 -17.49 4.64 7.87
CA ARG A 285 -17.96 3.50 7.11
C ARG A 285 -19.02 2.77 7.92
N ASN A 286 -20.20 2.61 7.34
CA ASN A 286 -21.29 1.87 7.97
C ASN A 286 -21.22 0.35 7.70
N THR A 287 -22.14 -0.40 8.27
CA THR A 287 -22.24 -1.87 8.14
C THR A 287 -22.48 -2.36 6.71
N SER A 288 -23.02 -1.54 5.80
CA SER A 288 -23.15 -1.87 4.38
C SER A 288 -21.88 -1.61 3.56
N PHE A 289 -20.78 -1.26 4.21
CA PHE A 289 -19.50 -0.87 3.60
C PHE A 289 -19.55 0.42 2.79
N PHE A 290 -20.65 1.18 2.86
CA PHE A 290 -20.65 2.54 2.33
C PHE A 290 -19.74 3.42 3.19
N THR A 291 -18.80 4.12 2.52
CA THR A 291 -17.83 5.00 3.17
C THR A 291 -18.08 6.43 2.73
N GLU A 292 -18.22 7.31 3.67
CA GLU A 292 -18.37 8.74 3.48
C GLU A 292 -17.26 9.48 4.21
N SER A 293 -16.85 10.64 3.69
CA SER A 293 -15.87 11.50 4.35
C SER A 293 -16.19 12.95 4.15
N HIS A 294 -16.08 13.74 5.23
CA HIS A 294 -16.22 15.18 5.20
C HIS A 294 -14.98 15.85 5.78
N ILE A 295 -14.61 16.98 5.20
CA ILE A 295 -13.42 17.75 5.58
C ILE A 295 -13.82 19.20 5.87
N ARG A 296 -13.10 19.83 6.80
CA ARG A 296 -13.17 21.28 7.04
C ARG A 296 -11.79 21.87 7.26
N THR A 297 -11.61 23.10 6.82
CA THR A 297 -10.44 23.93 7.14
C THR A 297 -10.61 24.48 8.56
N LEU A 298 -9.55 24.46 9.35
CA LEU A 298 -9.54 25.08 10.67
C LEU A 298 -9.39 26.60 10.57
N PRO A 299 -9.91 27.36 11.55
CA PRO A 299 -9.76 28.82 11.58
C PRO A 299 -8.30 29.27 11.65
N ALA A 300 -7.46 28.53 12.35
CA ALA A 300 -6.02 28.70 12.42
C ALA A 300 -5.33 27.32 12.44
N PRO A 301 -4.07 27.22 12.01
CA PRO A 301 -3.28 26.01 12.19
C PRO A 301 -3.14 25.65 13.67
N THR A 302 -3.16 24.36 14.00
CA THR A 302 -3.12 23.87 15.38
C THR A 302 -2.26 22.64 15.55
N THR A 303 -1.86 22.38 16.79
CA THR A 303 -1.22 21.15 17.27
C THR A 303 -1.96 20.58 18.49
N THR A 304 -3.19 21.08 18.79
CA THR A 304 -3.93 20.67 19.98
C THR A 304 -4.97 19.61 19.67
N VAL A 305 -5.14 18.67 20.60
CA VAL A 305 -6.14 17.61 20.50
C VAL A 305 -7.56 18.20 20.52
N ASP A 306 -7.79 19.21 21.37
CA ASP A 306 -9.11 19.80 21.57
C ASP A 306 -9.64 20.45 20.27
N ASP A 307 -8.81 21.21 19.55
CA ASP A 307 -9.19 21.83 18.28
C ASP A 307 -9.56 20.78 17.24
N VAL A 308 -8.79 19.70 17.16
CA VAL A 308 -9.03 18.61 16.21
C VAL A 308 -10.29 17.83 16.59
N ALA A 309 -10.47 17.52 17.88
CA ALA A 309 -11.64 16.79 18.37
C ALA A 309 -12.94 17.59 18.18
N VAL A 310 -12.94 18.87 18.55
CA VAL A 310 -14.09 19.78 18.34
C VAL A 310 -14.44 19.89 16.85
N ALA A 311 -13.42 20.04 16.00
CA ALA A 311 -13.63 20.10 14.56
C ALA A 311 -14.18 18.77 13.99
N ALA A 312 -13.70 17.63 14.48
CA ALA A 312 -14.15 16.31 14.08
C ALA A 312 -15.61 16.05 14.51
N VAL A 313 -15.95 16.36 15.76
CA VAL A 313 -17.34 16.23 16.27
C VAL A 313 -18.30 17.12 15.47
N ALA A 314 -17.94 18.37 15.21
CA ALA A 314 -18.75 19.26 14.40
C ALA A 314 -18.99 18.78 12.95
N LEU A 315 -18.11 17.94 12.40
CA LEU A 315 -18.30 17.33 11.10
C LEU A 315 -19.38 16.25 11.11
N LEU A 316 -19.70 15.64 12.26
CA LEU A 316 -20.73 14.60 12.35
C LEU A 316 -22.12 15.07 11.91
N ASP A 317 -22.40 16.37 12.00
CA ASP A 317 -23.68 16.96 11.55
C ASP A 317 -23.86 16.87 10.02
N LYS A 318 -22.81 16.55 9.28
CA LYS A 318 -22.85 16.35 7.82
C LYS A 318 -23.13 14.90 7.43
N PHE A 319 -23.09 13.96 8.37
CA PHE A 319 -23.30 12.54 8.09
C PHE A 319 -24.70 12.09 8.42
N GLU A 320 -25.27 11.25 7.57
CA GLU A 320 -26.49 10.51 7.90
C GLU A 320 -26.15 9.25 8.72
N LEU A 321 -26.05 9.39 10.04
CA LEU A 321 -25.73 8.30 10.96
C LEU A 321 -26.92 7.35 11.23
N ARG A 322 -27.71 7.01 10.18
CA ARG A 322 -28.89 6.13 10.31
C ARG A 322 -28.52 4.64 10.46
N ARG A 323 -27.30 4.27 10.13
CA ARG A 323 -26.81 2.89 10.19
C ARG A 323 -25.67 2.80 11.19
N PRO A 324 -25.51 1.66 11.87
CA PRO A 324 -24.37 1.45 12.77
C PRO A 324 -23.03 1.72 12.07
N THR A 325 -22.12 2.37 12.79
CA THR A 325 -20.80 2.74 12.30
C THR A 325 -19.81 1.59 12.56
N ARG A 326 -19.29 1.03 11.49
CA ARG A 326 -18.32 -0.06 11.50
C ARG A 326 -16.88 0.41 11.63
N LEU A 327 -16.54 1.49 10.96
CA LEU A 327 -15.20 2.07 10.95
C LEU A 327 -15.31 3.58 11.10
N LEU A 328 -14.42 4.12 11.89
CA LEU A 328 -14.25 5.55 12.07
C LEU A 328 -12.81 5.94 11.80
N GLY A 329 -12.59 7.13 11.24
CA GLY A 329 -11.27 7.67 11.00
C GLY A 329 -11.21 9.17 11.17
N VAL A 330 -10.07 9.65 11.67
CA VAL A 330 -9.69 11.05 11.68
C VAL A 330 -8.46 11.20 10.79
N ARG A 331 -8.56 12.08 9.78
CA ARG A 331 -7.43 12.49 8.94
C ARG A 331 -7.22 13.98 9.10
N VAL A 332 -5.97 14.39 9.16
CA VAL A 332 -5.57 15.79 9.21
C VAL A 332 -4.68 16.13 8.02
N ASP A 333 -4.93 17.27 7.36
CA ASP A 333 -4.02 17.80 6.35
C ASP A 333 -3.04 18.75 7.05
N LEU A 334 -1.77 18.65 6.64
CA LEU A 334 -0.65 19.36 7.26
C LEU A 334 -0.30 20.62 6.46
N ALA A 335 0.20 21.64 7.15
CA ALA A 335 0.89 22.74 6.49
C ALA A 335 2.16 22.22 5.77
N PRO A 336 2.66 22.90 4.73
CA PRO A 336 4.00 22.65 4.23
C PRO A 336 5.01 22.66 5.39
N PRO A 337 6.08 21.85 5.34
CA PRO A 337 7.14 21.94 6.35
C PRO A 337 7.68 23.39 6.39
N PRO A 338 8.10 23.87 7.57
CA PRO A 338 8.87 25.10 7.62
C PRO A 338 10.04 24.94 6.67
N ASP A 339 10.28 25.95 5.84
CA ASP A 339 11.17 25.95 4.69
C ASP A 339 12.37 25.00 4.84
N SER A 340 12.37 23.95 4.01
CA SER A 340 13.60 23.34 3.56
C SER A 340 14.21 24.33 2.55
N GLY A 341 14.84 25.40 3.07
CA GLY A 341 15.61 26.34 2.29
C GLY A 341 16.84 25.70 1.69
#